data_b2607a5b21263d7748eeaf432fa88a7b
#
_entry.id   b2607a5b21263d7748eeaf432fa88a7b
#
_cell.length_a   1.000
_cell.length_b   1.000
_cell.length_c   1.000
_cell.angle_alpha   90.00
_cell.angle_beta   90.00
_cell.angle_gamma   90.00
#
_symmetry.space_group_name_H-M   'P 1'
#
loop_
_entity.id
_entity.type
_entity.pdbx_description
1 polymer ?
#
loop_
_entity_poly.entity_id
_entity_poly.type
_entity_poly.pdbx_seq_one_letter_code
_entity_poly.pdbx_strand_id
1 'polypeptide(L)'
;MGIKERKKREREMRRQQIMVAAKRVFTQKGYEKSTVEDIAREAELSPGTLYLYFKSKDELYASLCLRVLRFINVKVDHVISEKTTDYEEKQLGLLNAMKDVYAFDPLILNNMFHLQSSDTLKTLSPDLLEEINELSRKALQSMAGMFKQGVKAGRIIDRNPLALADILWALFSGIVLWEESKKMISADRSHLEKTFEVAFDIFGRGLRKACLLYTSDAADDA
;
A
#
# COMPACT_ATOMS: atom_id res chain seq x y z
N MET A 1 15.24 7.73 -33.11
CA MET A 1 14.02 7.49 -32.33
C MET A 1 12.89 7.14 -33.28
N GLY A 2 12.37 5.92 -33.23
CA GLY A 2 11.45 5.40 -34.24
C GLY A 2 10.02 5.94 -34.04
N ILE A 3 9.25 6.00 -35.14
CA ILE A 3 7.82 6.44 -35.14
C ILE A 3 6.99 5.61 -34.15
N LYS A 4 7.27 4.31 -33.99
CA LYS A 4 6.58 3.43 -33.03
C LYS A 4 6.81 3.86 -31.58
N GLU A 5 8.06 4.23 -31.21
CA GLU A 5 8.42 4.66 -29.87
C GLU A 5 7.78 6.01 -29.52
N ARG A 6 7.71 6.93 -30.51
CA ARG A 6 7.04 8.21 -30.33
C ARG A 6 5.54 8.00 -30.07
N LYS A 7 4.84 7.19 -30.88
CA LYS A 7 3.41 6.87 -30.70
C LYS A 7 3.15 6.20 -29.35
N LYS A 8 4.03 5.27 -28.89
CA LYS A 8 3.90 4.63 -27.59
C LYS A 8 4.01 5.65 -26.45
N ARG A 9 4.97 6.58 -26.54
CA ARG A 9 5.16 7.63 -25.53
C ARG A 9 3.99 8.62 -25.51
N GLU A 10 3.50 9.05 -26.68
CA GLU A 10 2.32 9.91 -26.79
C GLU A 10 1.08 9.25 -26.18
N ARG A 11 0.88 7.94 -26.43
CA ARG A 11 -0.22 7.18 -25.83
C ARG A 11 -0.09 7.10 -24.30
N GLU A 12 1.13 6.85 -23.78
CA GLU A 12 1.37 6.80 -22.36
C GLU A 12 1.17 8.17 -21.70
N MET A 13 1.65 9.25 -22.28
CA MET A 13 1.38 10.60 -21.79
C MET A 13 -0.13 10.91 -21.74
N ARG A 14 -0.89 10.49 -22.73
CA ARG A 14 -2.35 10.65 -22.74
C ARG A 14 -3.02 9.83 -21.64
N ARG A 15 -2.59 8.59 -21.43
CA ARG A 15 -3.07 7.77 -20.29
C ARG A 15 -2.83 8.47 -18.95
N GLN A 16 -1.64 9.04 -18.75
CA GLN A 16 -1.31 9.78 -17.52
C GLN A 16 -2.20 11.03 -17.35
N GLN A 17 -2.45 11.80 -18.42
CA GLN A 17 -3.38 12.95 -18.37
C GLN A 17 -4.79 12.53 -17.94
N ILE A 18 -5.31 11.44 -18.50
CA ILE A 18 -6.63 10.90 -18.13
C ILE A 18 -6.63 10.46 -16.65
N MET A 19 -5.59 9.79 -16.17
CA MET A 19 -5.49 9.39 -14.77
C MET A 19 -5.44 10.58 -13.81
N VAL A 20 -4.77 11.67 -14.19
CA VAL A 20 -4.76 12.91 -13.39
C VAL A 20 -6.16 13.52 -13.30
N ALA A 21 -6.87 13.60 -14.42
CA ALA A 21 -8.25 14.08 -14.47
C ALA A 21 -9.18 13.19 -13.63
N ALA A 22 -9.06 11.88 -13.79
CA ALA A 22 -9.83 10.91 -12.99
C ALA A 22 -9.61 11.07 -11.50
N LYS A 23 -8.35 11.22 -11.07
CA LYS A 23 -8.03 11.46 -9.66
C LYS A 23 -8.75 12.72 -9.14
N ARG A 24 -8.75 13.82 -9.89
CA ARG A 24 -9.45 15.05 -9.50
C ARG A 24 -10.95 14.83 -9.35
N VAL A 25 -11.57 14.16 -10.34
CA VAL A 25 -13.01 13.86 -10.31
C VAL A 25 -13.36 12.96 -9.12
N PHE A 26 -12.56 11.90 -8.87
CA PHE A 26 -12.77 11.00 -7.72
C PHE A 26 -12.58 11.73 -6.39
N THR A 27 -11.66 12.68 -6.31
CA THR A 27 -11.46 13.49 -5.11
C THR A 27 -12.65 14.41 -4.83
N GLN A 28 -13.23 15.01 -5.87
CA GLN A 28 -14.33 15.97 -5.73
C GLN A 28 -15.69 15.33 -5.49
N LYS A 29 -15.99 14.25 -6.22
CA LYS A 29 -17.32 13.62 -6.25
C LYS A 29 -17.38 12.28 -5.52
N GLY A 30 -16.25 11.67 -5.18
CA GLY A 30 -16.14 10.29 -4.77
C GLY A 30 -16.24 9.32 -5.96
N TYR A 31 -15.80 8.07 -5.74
CA TYR A 31 -15.82 7.04 -6.79
C TYR A 31 -17.25 6.74 -7.29
N GLU A 32 -18.18 6.49 -6.38
CA GLU A 32 -19.55 6.06 -6.71
C GLU A 32 -20.31 7.08 -7.58
N LYS A 33 -20.20 8.37 -7.24
CA LYS A 33 -20.93 9.46 -7.93
C LYS A 33 -20.24 9.95 -9.20
N SER A 34 -19.04 9.46 -9.50
CA SER A 34 -18.28 9.87 -10.68
C SER A 34 -18.71 9.07 -11.91
N THR A 35 -18.69 9.71 -13.06
CA THR A 35 -18.96 9.08 -14.36
C THR A 35 -17.77 9.21 -15.30
N VAL A 36 -17.75 8.38 -16.36
CA VAL A 36 -16.73 8.46 -17.42
C VAL A 36 -16.84 9.81 -18.14
N GLU A 37 -18.05 10.35 -18.28
CA GLU A 37 -18.33 11.66 -18.89
C GLU A 37 -17.73 12.79 -18.05
N ASP A 38 -17.81 12.72 -16.72
CA ASP A 38 -17.17 13.69 -15.84
C ASP A 38 -15.65 13.70 -16.03
N ILE A 39 -15.06 12.50 -16.09
CA ILE A 39 -13.62 12.33 -16.27
C ILE A 39 -13.17 12.79 -17.65
N ALA A 40 -13.93 12.47 -18.69
CA ALA A 40 -13.65 12.92 -20.05
C ALA A 40 -13.68 14.44 -20.16
N ARG A 41 -14.67 15.08 -19.53
CA ARG A 41 -14.79 16.54 -19.45
C ARG A 41 -13.60 17.18 -18.73
N GLU A 42 -13.19 16.63 -17.58
CA GLU A 42 -12.02 17.11 -16.83
C GLU A 42 -10.70 16.90 -17.60
N ALA A 43 -10.63 15.86 -18.42
CA ALA A 43 -9.47 15.56 -19.28
C ALA A 43 -9.50 16.35 -20.62
N GLU A 44 -10.53 17.17 -20.87
CA GLU A 44 -10.77 17.86 -22.14
C GLU A 44 -10.85 16.90 -23.33
N LEU A 45 -11.52 15.76 -23.13
CA LEU A 45 -11.70 14.69 -24.13
C LEU A 45 -13.18 14.36 -24.33
N SER A 46 -13.49 13.75 -25.49
CA SER A 46 -14.77 13.06 -25.62
C SER A 46 -14.78 11.73 -24.86
N PRO A 47 -15.93 11.25 -24.36
CA PRO A 47 -16.03 9.92 -23.74
C PRO A 47 -15.53 8.81 -24.67
N GLY A 48 -15.82 8.89 -25.97
CA GLY A 48 -15.32 7.94 -26.98
C GLY A 48 -13.78 7.91 -27.04
N THR A 49 -13.13 9.07 -26.93
CA THR A 49 -11.67 9.12 -26.86
C THR A 49 -11.14 8.47 -25.58
N LEU A 50 -11.80 8.69 -24.44
CA LEU A 50 -11.39 8.08 -23.17
C LEU A 50 -11.46 6.55 -23.25
N TYR A 51 -12.51 5.99 -23.86
CA TYR A 51 -12.67 4.53 -24.03
C TYR A 51 -11.58 3.88 -24.89
N LEU A 52 -10.83 4.64 -25.70
CA LEU A 52 -9.65 4.11 -26.40
C LEU A 52 -8.47 3.79 -25.45
N TYR A 53 -8.50 4.33 -24.26
CA TYR A 53 -7.43 4.18 -23.25
C TYR A 53 -7.83 3.32 -22.05
N PHE A 54 -9.10 3.38 -21.65
CA PHE A 54 -9.64 2.67 -20.49
C PHE A 54 -11.03 2.14 -20.81
N LYS A 55 -11.25 0.85 -20.62
CA LYS A 55 -12.51 0.19 -20.97
C LYS A 55 -13.68 0.53 -20.04
N SER A 56 -13.36 0.90 -18.79
CA SER A 56 -14.36 1.22 -17.77
C SER A 56 -13.80 2.20 -16.73
N LYS A 57 -14.68 2.75 -15.90
CA LYS A 57 -14.34 3.52 -14.71
C LYS A 57 -13.50 2.68 -13.73
N ASP A 58 -13.84 1.40 -13.61
CA ASP A 58 -13.14 0.46 -12.73
C ASP A 58 -11.70 0.21 -13.19
N GLU A 59 -11.49 0.03 -14.49
CA GLU A 59 -10.14 -0.13 -15.07
C GLU A 59 -9.28 1.11 -14.83
N LEU A 60 -9.85 2.30 -15.01
CA LEU A 60 -9.17 3.55 -14.75
C LEU A 60 -8.79 3.68 -13.26
N TYR A 61 -9.73 3.33 -12.40
CA TYR A 61 -9.53 3.37 -10.95
C TYR A 61 -8.47 2.37 -10.49
N ALA A 62 -8.54 1.13 -10.96
CA ALA A 62 -7.54 0.12 -10.69
C ALA A 62 -6.14 0.53 -11.18
N SER A 63 -6.07 1.26 -12.32
CA SER A 63 -4.80 1.83 -12.81
C SER A 63 -4.23 2.90 -11.87
N LEU A 64 -5.07 3.65 -11.15
CA LEU A 64 -4.61 4.55 -10.08
C LEU A 64 -4.09 3.76 -8.87
N CYS A 65 -4.77 2.68 -8.47
CA CYS A 65 -4.33 1.81 -7.38
C CYS A 65 -2.96 1.17 -7.69
N LEU A 66 -2.68 0.80 -8.94
CA LEU A 66 -1.37 0.31 -9.36
C LEU A 66 -0.24 1.29 -9.07
N ARG A 67 -0.47 2.60 -9.18
CA ARG A 67 0.55 3.61 -8.83
C ARG A 67 0.91 3.55 -7.35
N VAL A 68 -0.08 3.38 -6.48
CA VAL A 68 0.14 3.21 -5.04
C VAL A 68 0.89 1.90 -4.77
N LEU A 69 0.49 0.79 -5.39
CA LEU A 69 1.17 -0.50 -5.23
C LEU A 69 2.63 -0.46 -5.69
N ARG A 70 2.91 0.20 -6.82
CA ARG A 70 4.30 0.40 -7.27
C ARG A 70 5.10 1.25 -6.29
N PHE A 71 4.49 2.30 -5.72
CA PHE A 71 5.14 3.14 -4.71
C PHE A 71 5.42 2.37 -3.42
N ILE A 72 4.48 1.52 -2.96
CA ILE A 72 4.69 0.59 -1.83
C ILE A 72 5.93 -0.27 -2.08
N ASN A 73 6.00 -0.92 -3.26
CA ASN A 73 7.15 -1.77 -3.61
C ASN A 73 8.47 -1.00 -3.58
N VAL A 74 8.50 0.22 -4.14
CA VAL A 74 9.72 1.07 -4.12
C VAL A 74 10.14 1.38 -2.69
N LYS A 75 9.20 1.73 -1.81
CA LYS A 75 9.49 2.08 -0.42
C LYS A 75 9.95 0.87 0.40
N VAL A 76 9.28 -0.27 0.24
CA VAL A 76 9.63 -1.52 0.92
C VAL A 76 10.99 -2.04 0.43
N ASP A 77 11.21 -2.07 -0.89
CA ASP A 77 12.49 -2.50 -1.48
C ASP A 77 13.65 -1.60 -1.02
N HIS A 78 13.42 -0.29 -0.85
CA HIS A 78 14.43 0.64 -0.32
C HIS A 78 14.86 0.25 1.09
N VAL A 79 13.91 0.07 2.01
CA VAL A 79 14.19 -0.34 3.41
C VAL A 79 14.93 -1.67 3.47
N ILE A 80 14.57 -2.62 2.62
CA ILE A 80 15.21 -3.95 2.61
C ILE A 80 16.62 -3.89 2.05
N SER A 81 16.87 -3.02 1.06
CA SER A 81 18.18 -2.85 0.42
C SER A 81 19.19 -2.07 1.26
N GLU A 82 18.74 -1.39 2.31
CA GLU A 82 19.65 -0.70 3.24
C GLU A 82 20.60 -1.70 3.89
N LYS A 83 21.88 -1.32 3.91
CA LYS A 83 22.98 -2.19 4.40
C LYS A 83 23.00 -2.36 5.92
N THR A 84 22.07 -1.73 6.64
CA THR A 84 22.01 -1.90 8.09
C THR A 84 21.72 -3.35 8.47
N THR A 85 22.45 -3.86 9.46
CA THR A 85 22.20 -5.15 10.10
C THR A 85 21.32 -5.00 11.34
N ASP A 86 21.03 -3.77 11.75
CA ASP A 86 20.15 -3.48 12.87
C ASP A 86 18.69 -3.68 12.47
N TYR A 87 18.04 -4.60 13.17
CA TYR A 87 16.64 -4.93 12.95
C TYR A 87 15.71 -3.77 13.38
N GLU A 88 16.08 -3.04 14.43
CA GLU A 88 15.28 -1.90 14.91
C GLU A 88 15.28 -0.76 13.92
N GLU A 89 16.43 -0.46 13.28
CA GLU A 89 16.52 0.52 12.19
C GLU A 89 15.65 0.10 10.99
N LYS A 90 15.68 -1.17 10.60
CA LYS A 90 14.80 -1.68 9.52
C LYS A 90 13.32 -1.58 9.87
N GLN A 91 12.96 -1.86 11.11
CA GLN A 91 11.59 -1.72 11.58
C GLN A 91 11.11 -0.25 11.53
N LEU A 92 11.96 0.68 11.98
CA LEU A 92 11.68 2.12 11.89
C LEU A 92 11.60 2.58 10.43
N GLY A 93 12.50 2.09 9.58
CA GLY A 93 12.45 2.35 8.13
C GLY A 93 11.14 1.89 7.51
N LEU A 94 10.63 0.73 7.90
CA LEU A 94 9.35 0.21 7.41
C LEU A 94 8.15 1.05 7.91
N LEU A 95 8.17 1.52 9.17
CA LEU A 95 7.17 2.47 9.67
C LEU A 95 7.16 3.76 8.83
N ASN A 96 8.33 4.34 8.58
CA ASN A 96 8.46 5.55 7.76
C ASN A 96 7.99 5.30 6.31
N ALA A 97 8.34 4.15 5.73
CA ALA A 97 7.84 3.75 4.42
C ALA A 97 6.30 3.69 4.37
N MET A 98 5.64 3.17 5.40
CA MET A 98 4.18 3.12 5.46
C MET A 98 3.56 4.52 5.65
N LYS A 99 4.19 5.41 6.44
CA LYS A 99 3.79 6.82 6.54
C LYS A 99 3.88 7.52 5.18
N ASP A 100 4.99 7.30 4.45
CA ASP A 100 5.19 7.87 3.11
C ASP A 100 4.16 7.34 2.10
N VAL A 101 3.81 6.06 2.17
CA VAL A 101 2.77 5.45 1.34
C VAL A 101 1.41 6.11 1.58
N TYR A 102 1.05 6.33 2.84
CA TYR A 102 -0.18 7.06 3.16
C TYR A 102 -0.14 8.50 2.64
N ALA A 103 0.97 9.22 2.87
CA ALA A 103 1.12 10.62 2.45
C ALA A 103 1.15 10.78 0.92
N PHE A 104 1.57 9.74 0.18
CA PHE A 104 1.63 9.76 -1.29
C PHE A 104 0.26 9.95 -1.94
N ASP A 105 -0.74 9.20 -1.50
CA ASP A 105 -2.12 9.31 -2.00
C ASP A 105 -3.14 8.68 -1.04
N PRO A 106 -3.56 9.40 0.02
CA PRO A 106 -4.46 8.84 1.03
C PRO A 106 -5.80 8.38 0.45
N LEU A 107 -6.34 9.13 -0.52
CA LEU A 107 -7.63 8.81 -1.15
C LEU A 107 -7.56 7.50 -1.94
N ILE A 108 -6.56 7.38 -2.81
CA ILE A 108 -6.41 6.18 -3.64
C ILE A 108 -6.04 4.97 -2.78
N LEU A 109 -5.23 5.16 -1.74
CA LEU A 109 -4.87 4.10 -0.80
C LEU A 109 -6.11 3.57 -0.06
N ASN A 110 -6.93 4.45 0.50
CA ASN A 110 -8.18 4.07 1.19
C ASN A 110 -9.12 3.30 0.24
N ASN A 111 -9.31 3.82 -0.95
CA ASN A 111 -10.15 3.20 -1.94
C ASN A 111 -9.57 1.87 -2.47
N MET A 112 -8.25 1.71 -2.52
CA MET A 112 -7.60 0.44 -2.86
C MET A 112 -7.98 -0.66 -1.86
N PHE A 113 -8.05 -0.35 -0.57
CA PHE A 113 -8.50 -1.31 0.44
C PHE A 113 -9.98 -1.69 0.26
N HIS A 114 -10.83 -0.72 -0.10
CA HIS A 114 -12.23 -1.02 -0.46
C HIS A 114 -12.34 -1.87 -1.74
N LEU A 115 -11.53 -1.58 -2.75
CA LEU A 115 -11.50 -2.35 -3.99
C LEU A 115 -11.12 -3.82 -3.74
N GLN A 116 -10.13 -4.08 -2.88
CA GLN A 116 -9.68 -5.44 -2.55
C GLN A 116 -10.77 -6.30 -1.91
N SER A 117 -11.75 -5.69 -1.24
CA SER A 117 -12.88 -6.37 -0.62
C SER A 117 -14.15 -6.41 -1.48
N SER A 118 -14.11 -5.88 -2.71
CA SER A 118 -15.26 -5.73 -3.60
C SER A 118 -15.25 -6.72 -4.76
N ASP A 119 -16.43 -6.93 -5.36
CA ASP A 119 -16.56 -7.72 -6.59
C ASP A 119 -15.98 -7.01 -7.83
N THR A 120 -15.61 -5.76 -7.72
CA THR A 120 -15.05 -4.95 -8.82
C THR A 120 -13.77 -5.56 -9.39
N LEU A 121 -12.97 -6.26 -8.57
CA LEU A 121 -11.78 -6.99 -9.07
C LEU A 121 -12.14 -8.01 -10.16
N LYS A 122 -13.32 -8.60 -10.09
CA LYS A 122 -13.79 -9.62 -11.07
C LYS A 122 -14.12 -9.03 -12.44
N THR A 123 -14.31 -7.72 -12.52
CA THR A 123 -14.67 -6.99 -13.76
C THR A 123 -13.45 -6.43 -14.49
N LEU A 124 -12.27 -6.50 -13.88
CA LEU A 124 -11.03 -5.99 -14.45
C LEU A 124 -10.53 -6.90 -15.60
N SER A 125 -9.76 -6.31 -16.52
CA SER A 125 -9.06 -7.10 -17.51
C SER A 125 -8.06 -8.07 -16.86
N PRO A 126 -7.85 -9.29 -17.41
CA PRO A 126 -6.92 -10.27 -16.84
C PRO A 126 -5.51 -9.70 -16.62
N ASP A 127 -4.99 -8.93 -17.59
CA ASP A 127 -3.65 -8.35 -17.52
C ASP A 127 -3.52 -7.35 -16.34
N LEU A 128 -4.56 -6.55 -16.11
CA LEU A 128 -4.58 -5.57 -15.01
C LEU A 128 -4.69 -6.26 -13.65
N LEU A 129 -5.53 -7.30 -13.57
CA LEU A 129 -5.67 -8.10 -12.36
C LEU A 129 -4.37 -8.84 -12.02
N GLU A 130 -3.70 -9.40 -13.03
CA GLU A 130 -2.39 -10.07 -12.86
C GLU A 130 -1.34 -9.08 -12.34
N GLU A 131 -1.24 -7.88 -12.90
CA GLU A 131 -0.30 -6.84 -12.45
C GLU A 131 -0.56 -6.42 -11.00
N ILE A 132 -1.84 -6.25 -10.60
CA ILE A 132 -2.21 -5.98 -9.21
C ILE A 132 -1.75 -7.10 -8.29
N ASN A 133 -2.02 -8.35 -8.67
CA ASN A 133 -1.66 -9.53 -7.88
C ASN A 133 -0.13 -9.69 -7.76
N GLU A 134 0.62 -9.46 -8.83
CA GLU A 134 2.07 -9.52 -8.83
C GLU A 134 2.68 -8.47 -7.89
N LEU A 135 2.25 -7.21 -8.00
CA LEU A 135 2.75 -6.13 -7.16
C LEU A 135 2.39 -6.33 -5.68
N SER A 136 1.18 -6.80 -5.39
CA SER A 136 0.74 -7.12 -4.03
C SER A 136 1.55 -8.26 -3.42
N ARG A 137 1.74 -9.34 -4.18
CA ARG A 137 2.56 -10.50 -3.78
C ARG A 137 4.01 -10.09 -3.55
N LYS A 138 4.58 -9.28 -4.45
CA LYS A 138 5.95 -8.79 -4.33
C LYS A 138 6.13 -8.01 -3.03
N ALA A 139 5.26 -7.06 -2.71
CA ALA A 139 5.35 -6.29 -1.47
C ALA A 139 5.31 -7.18 -0.21
N LEU A 140 4.38 -8.14 -0.16
CA LEU A 140 4.29 -9.10 0.96
C LEU A 140 5.52 -9.99 1.07
N GLN A 141 6.02 -10.51 -0.06
CA GLN A 141 7.23 -11.35 -0.07
C GLN A 141 8.48 -10.59 0.36
N SER A 142 8.60 -9.32 -0.04
CA SER A 142 9.69 -8.44 0.38
C SER A 142 9.67 -8.23 1.91
N MET A 143 8.51 -7.92 2.48
CA MET A 143 8.35 -7.79 3.94
C MET A 143 8.61 -9.12 4.66
N ALA A 144 8.08 -10.24 4.15
CA ALA A 144 8.34 -11.57 4.69
C ALA A 144 9.83 -11.94 4.64
N GLY A 145 10.54 -11.53 3.60
CA GLY A 145 11.99 -11.68 3.49
C GLY A 145 12.75 -10.99 4.61
N MET A 146 12.34 -9.79 4.99
CA MET A 146 12.90 -9.06 6.14
C MET A 146 12.67 -9.82 7.46
N PHE A 147 11.44 -10.27 7.71
CA PHE A 147 11.13 -11.07 8.90
C PHE A 147 11.91 -12.39 8.93
N LYS A 148 12.03 -13.07 7.79
CA LYS A 148 12.83 -14.30 7.66
C LYS A 148 14.28 -14.08 8.07
N GLN A 149 14.87 -12.96 7.67
CA GLN A 149 16.23 -12.59 8.09
C GLN A 149 16.30 -12.34 9.60
N GLY A 150 15.32 -11.63 10.18
CA GLY A 150 15.24 -11.38 11.63
C GLY A 150 15.12 -12.65 12.46
N VAL A 151 14.27 -13.61 12.04
CA VAL A 151 14.15 -14.95 12.66
C VAL A 151 15.48 -15.69 12.56
N LYS A 152 16.08 -15.76 11.38
CA LYS A 152 17.36 -16.47 11.14
C LYS A 152 18.52 -15.89 11.95
N ALA A 153 18.52 -14.58 12.16
CA ALA A 153 19.51 -13.88 12.99
C ALA A 153 19.21 -13.98 14.50
N GLY A 154 18.13 -14.65 14.91
CA GLY A 154 17.72 -14.78 16.30
C GLY A 154 17.27 -13.46 16.97
N ARG A 155 16.98 -12.43 16.19
CA ARG A 155 16.56 -11.09 16.65
C ARG A 155 15.09 -11.03 17.05
N ILE A 156 14.26 -11.83 16.40
CA ILE A 156 12.82 -11.88 16.64
C ILE A 156 12.35 -13.32 16.93
N ILE A 157 11.12 -13.42 17.43
CA ILE A 157 10.46 -14.69 17.71
C ILE A 157 10.39 -15.56 16.45
N ASP A 158 10.53 -16.86 16.64
CA ASP A 158 10.41 -17.84 15.55
C ASP A 158 8.91 -18.04 15.20
N ARG A 159 8.48 -17.35 14.19
CA ARG A 159 7.12 -17.40 13.63
C ARG A 159 7.19 -17.37 12.10
N ASN A 160 6.12 -17.81 11.46
CA ASN A 160 6.02 -17.80 10.00
C ASN A 160 6.23 -16.37 9.48
N PRO A 161 7.27 -16.09 8.67
CA PRO A 161 7.57 -14.75 8.18
C PRO A 161 6.47 -14.14 7.30
N LEU A 162 5.73 -14.97 6.55
CA LEU A 162 4.61 -14.50 5.73
C LEU A 162 3.45 -14.06 6.62
N ALA A 163 3.13 -14.83 7.68
CA ALA A 163 2.11 -14.43 8.63
C ALA A 163 2.45 -13.12 9.35
N LEU A 164 3.73 -12.86 9.64
CA LEU A 164 4.17 -11.58 10.19
C LEU A 164 3.99 -10.43 9.20
N ALA A 165 4.24 -10.66 7.91
CA ALA A 165 4.00 -9.68 6.86
C ALA A 165 2.49 -9.40 6.68
N ASP A 166 1.65 -10.43 6.72
CA ASP A 166 0.19 -10.31 6.65
C ASP A 166 -0.36 -9.50 7.83
N ILE A 167 0.12 -9.77 9.06
CA ILE A 167 -0.27 -9.01 10.26
C ILE A 167 0.13 -7.54 10.12
N LEU A 168 1.34 -7.25 9.65
CA LEU A 168 1.81 -5.88 9.46
C LEU A 168 0.95 -5.16 8.42
N TRP A 169 0.65 -5.82 7.31
CA TRP A 169 -0.22 -5.25 6.26
C TRP A 169 -1.64 -5.01 6.76
N ALA A 170 -2.22 -5.97 7.52
CA ALA A 170 -3.53 -5.84 8.12
C ALA A 170 -3.58 -4.69 9.14
N LEU A 171 -2.54 -4.54 9.96
CA LEU A 171 -2.39 -3.43 10.90
C LEU A 171 -2.37 -2.08 10.18
N PHE A 172 -1.54 -1.95 9.16
CA PHE A 172 -1.44 -0.74 8.34
C PHE A 172 -2.79 -0.39 7.69
N SER A 173 -3.39 -1.34 6.97
CA SER A 173 -4.67 -1.12 6.28
C SER A 173 -5.81 -0.81 7.24
N GLY A 174 -5.87 -1.51 8.39
CA GLY A 174 -6.87 -1.29 9.42
C GLY A 174 -6.77 0.12 10.03
N ILE A 175 -5.55 0.61 10.31
CA ILE A 175 -5.35 1.97 10.82
C ILE A 175 -5.79 3.00 9.79
N VAL A 176 -5.42 2.85 8.51
CA VAL A 176 -5.83 3.78 7.45
C VAL A 176 -7.35 3.84 7.32
N LEU A 177 -8.01 2.69 7.22
CA LEU A 177 -9.48 2.61 7.10
C LEU A 177 -10.18 3.20 8.31
N TRP A 178 -9.66 2.93 9.50
CA TRP A 178 -10.23 3.46 10.74
C TRP A 178 -10.08 4.99 10.85
N GLU A 179 -8.92 5.52 10.49
CA GLU A 179 -8.70 6.98 10.47
C GLU A 179 -9.61 7.68 9.45
N GLU A 180 -9.79 7.13 8.26
CA GLU A 180 -10.73 7.69 7.29
C GLU A 180 -12.18 7.63 7.79
N SER A 181 -12.57 6.55 8.46
CA SER A 181 -13.89 6.44 9.09
C SER A 181 -14.10 7.50 10.18
N LYS A 182 -13.09 7.79 11.00
CA LYS A 182 -13.16 8.84 12.03
C LYS A 182 -13.36 10.23 11.43
N LYS A 183 -12.71 10.54 10.30
CA LYS A 183 -12.87 11.83 9.60
C LYS A 183 -14.31 12.07 9.14
N MET A 184 -15.04 11.02 8.80
CA MET A 184 -16.47 11.13 8.44
C MET A 184 -17.35 11.54 9.65
N ILE A 185 -16.92 11.22 10.87
CA ILE A 185 -17.66 11.53 12.10
C ILE A 185 -17.22 12.89 12.67
N SER A 186 -15.93 13.20 12.65
CA SER A 186 -15.35 14.45 13.15
C SER A 186 -13.96 14.68 12.56
N ALA A 187 -13.81 15.75 11.78
CA ALA A 187 -12.55 16.09 11.09
C ALA A 187 -11.37 16.33 12.07
N ASP A 188 -11.65 16.79 13.30
CA ASP A 188 -10.62 17.15 14.28
C ASP A 188 -10.03 15.94 15.04
N ARG A 189 -10.48 14.71 14.77
CA ARG A 189 -10.07 13.51 15.51
C ARG A 189 -9.01 12.66 14.79
N SER A 190 -8.29 13.21 13.82
CA SER A 190 -7.22 12.46 13.16
C SER A 190 -5.97 12.41 14.03
N HIS A 191 -5.57 11.20 14.41
CA HIS A 191 -4.33 10.91 15.15
C HIS A 191 -3.47 9.86 14.42
N LEU A 192 -3.54 9.83 13.10
CA LEU A 192 -2.96 8.80 12.27
C LEU A 192 -1.49 8.54 12.59
N GLU A 193 -0.65 9.58 12.60
CA GLU A 193 0.80 9.44 12.84
C GLU A 193 1.08 8.80 14.20
N LYS A 194 0.41 9.30 15.25
CA LYS A 194 0.57 8.77 16.61
C LYS A 194 0.05 7.34 16.71
N THR A 195 -1.06 7.03 16.03
CA THR A 195 -1.60 5.67 15.99
C THR A 195 -0.63 4.71 15.29
N PHE A 196 -0.02 5.12 14.18
CA PHE A 196 1.02 4.32 13.52
C PHE A 196 2.22 4.08 14.44
N GLU A 197 2.74 5.12 15.08
CA GLU A 197 3.89 4.99 16.00
C GLU A 197 3.62 4.00 17.12
N VAL A 198 2.48 4.12 17.78
CA VAL A 198 2.10 3.23 18.87
C VAL A 198 1.89 1.80 18.37
N ALA A 199 1.19 1.62 17.24
CA ALA A 199 0.90 0.31 16.69
C ALA A 199 2.17 -0.43 16.24
N PHE A 200 3.10 0.27 15.59
CA PHE A 200 4.37 -0.30 15.16
C PHE A 200 5.32 -0.57 16.34
N ASP A 201 5.30 0.28 17.38
CA ASP A 201 6.06 0.01 18.61
C ASP A 201 5.54 -1.24 19.30
N ILE A 202 4.22 -1.38 19.48
CA ILE A 202 3.60 -2.58 20.07
C ILE A 202 3.94 -3.83 19.25
N PHE A 203 3.78 -3.76 17.93
CA PHE A 203 4.08 -4.85 17.02
C PHE A 203 5.56 -5.23 17.12
N GLY A 204 6.46 -4.25 17.08
CA GLY A 204 7.90 -4.48 17.15
C GLY A 204 8.36 -5.06 18.49
N ARG A 205 7.82 -4.57 19.61
CA ARG A 205 8.10 -5.16 20.94
C ARG A 205 7.59 -6.59 21.01
N GLY A 206 6.42 -6.89 20.46
CA GLY A 206 5.87 -8.24 20.39
C GLY A 206 6.70 -9.21 19.56
N LEU A 207 7.48 -8.69 18.61
CA LEU A 207 8.40 -9.50 17.79
C LEU A 207 9.73 -9.80 18.49
N ARG A 208 10.16 -8.98 19.45
CA ARG A 208 11.46 -9.19 20.10
C ARG A 208 11.48 -10.54 20.81
N LYS A 209 12.57 -11.26 20.63
CA LYS A 209 12.83 -12.46 21.40
C LYS A 209 13.09 -12.03 22.85
N ALA A 210 12.24 -12.45 23.79
CA ALA A 210 12.50 -12.21 25.21
C ALA A 210 13.89 -12.76 25.54
N CYS A 211 14.80 -11.91 26.01
CA CYS A 211 16.07 -12.35 26.54
C CYS A 211 15.73 -13.08 27.84
N LEU A 212 15.76 -14.43 27.83
CA LEU A 212 15.60 -15.26 29.00
C LEU A 212 16.86 -15.13 29.87
N LEU A 213 17.10 -13.95 30.44
CA LEU A 213 18.16 -13.71 31.41
C LEU A 213 17.65 -13.79 32.86
N TYR A 214 16.45 -14.32 33.10
CA TYR A 214 15.92 -14.39 34.47
C TYR A 214 15.04 -15.63 34.64
N THR A 215 15.65 -16.83 34.77
CA THR A 215 15.08 -17.97 35.49
C THR A 215 16.18 -19.01 35.79
N SER A 216 17.19 -18.65 36.56
CA SER A 216 18.09 -19.69 37.15
C SER A 216 18.52 -19.41 38.58
N ASP A 217 17.85 -18.52 39.34
CA ASP A 217 18.22 -18.30 40.74
C ASP A 217 17.04 -18.39 41.72
N ALA A 218 16.12 -19.34 41.52
CA ALA A 218 15.06 -19.58 42.51
C ALA A 218 14.79 -21.08 42.75
N ALA A 219 15.81 -21.93 42.66
CA ALA A 219 15.67 -23.38 42.91
C ALA A 219 16.75 -24.00 43.79
N ASP A 220 17.52 -23.19 44.54
CA ASP A 220 18.51 -23.72 45.48
C ASP A 220 18.43 -23.07 46.86
N ASP A 221 17.22 -22.88 47.40
CA ASP A 221 17.03 -22.64 48.85
C ASP A 221 15.66 -23.20 49.27
N ALA A 222 15.62 -24.52 49.48
CA ALA A 222 14.61 -25.20 50.30
C ALA A 222 15.14 -26.58 50.75
#